data_a718bdc5f5c86934cd935820f685eeae
#
_entry.id   a718bdc5f5c86934cd935820f685eeae
#
_cell.length_a   1.000
_cell.length_b   1.000
_cell.length_c   1.000
_cell.angle_alpha   90.00
_cell.angle_beta   90.00
_cell.angle_gamma   90.00
#
_symmetry.space_group_name_H-M   'P 1'
#
loop_
_entity.id
_entity.type
_entity.pdbx_description
1 polymer ?
#
loop_
_entity_poly.entity_id
_entity_poly.type
_entity_poly.pdbx_seq_one_letter_code
_entity_poly.pdbx_strand_id
1 'polypeptide(L)'
;QFLFLLAVIALIIFIRQMPLFTVDGHSMDHTYSHGDLLVGEKNADIRAGDILIIYSDVLSERIVKRCIGLPGDKVEIRDNTVYVNGKALKEDYIAEPMITEDLSITLADDEYFVMGDNRNDSTDSREIGPIPKDKIQAKVTHNLTKEYHITTAHLKWFKRIIIIAAACYIIFTILGSFLVPLFRRKDEKGSDSTTEEDTDSGEDSE
;
A
#
# COMPACT_ATOMS: atom_id res chain seq x y z
N GLN A 1 24.30 -1.07 16.24
CA GLN A 1 23.08 -1.87 16.54
C GLN A 1 21.83 -0.97 16.63
N PHE A 2 21.88 0.12 17.38
CA PHE A 2 20.78 1.08 17.54
C PHE A 2 20.32 1.72 16.20
N LEU A 3 21.26 2.15 15.34
CA LEU A 3 20.97 2.70 14.02
C LEU A 3 20.29 1.69 13.08
N PHE A 4 20.66 0.42 13.14
CA PHE A 4 20.01 -0.63 12.36
C PHE A 4 18.57 -0.86 12.81
N LEU A 5 18.31 -0.88 14.11
CA LEU A 5 16.96 -1.00 14.67
C LEU A 5 16.08 0.18 14.24
N LEU A 6 16.61 1.40 14.29
CA LEU A 6 15.90 2.60 13.79
C LEU A 6 15.58 2.50 12.31
N ALA A 7 16.50 2.02 11.48
CA ALA A 7 16.27 1.82 10.05
C ALA A 7 15.18 0.79 9.78
N VAL A 8 15.14 -0.31 10.53
CA VAL A 8 14.08 -1.33 10.42
C VAL A 8 12.73 -0.76 10.84
N ILE A 9 12.68 -0.01 11.94
CA ILE A 9 11.44 0.65 12.39
C ILE A 9 10.94 1.65 11.35
N ALA A 10 11.84 2.49 10.82
CA ALA A 10 11.51 3.47 9.78
C ALA A 10 10.98 2.79 8.50
N LEU A 11 11.60 1.67 8.09
CA LEU A 11 11.16 0.88 6.95
C LEU A 11 9.75 0.29 7.18
N ILE A 12 9.48 -0.24 8.38
CA ILE A 12 8.16 -0.78 8.74
C ILE A 12 7.10 0.33 8.70
N ILE A 13 7.41 1.51 9.26
CA ILE A 13 6.52 2.67 9.23
C ILE A 13 6.26 3.11 7.79
N PHE A 14 7.29 3.20 6.96
CA PHE A 14 7.20 3.57 5.54
C PHE A 14 6.30 2.60 4.77
N ILE A 15 6.51 1.28 4.93
CA ILE A 15 5.68 0.24 4.27
C ILE A 15 4.21 0.33 4.72
N ARG A 16 3.95 0.66 6.00
CA ARG A 16 2.57 0.82 6.50
C ARG A 16 1.89 2.08 5.99
N GLN A 17 2.65 3.09 5.60
CA GLN A 17 2.13 4.35 5.05
C GLN A 17 1.94 4.31 3.53
N MET A 18 2.47 3.29 2.84
CA MET A 18 2.24 3.15 1.40
C MET A 18 0.75 2.95 1.12
N PRO A 19 0.15 3.78 0.27
CA PRO A 19 -1.25 3.67 -0.10
C PRO A 19 -1.43 2.52 -1.11
N LEU A 20 -1.39 1.28 -0.62
CA LEU A 20 -1.59 0.07 -1.41
C LEU A 20 -3.03 -0.41 -1.26
N PHE A 21 -3.64 -0.73 -2.39
CA PHE A 21 -5.02 -1.17 -2.49
C PHE A 21 -5.11 -2.41 -3.36
N THR A 22 -5.99 -3.32 -3.01
CA THR A 22 -6.29 -4.50 -3.83
C THR A 22 -7.65 -4.31 -4.48
N VAL A 23 -7.74 -4.58 -5.77
CA VAL A 23 -9.00 -4.59 -6.50
C VAL A 23 -9.83 -5.80 -6.05
N ASP A 24 -11.05 -5.54 -5.63
CA ASP A 24 -12.04 -6.56 -5.31
C ASP A 24 -13.26 -6.38 -6.23
N GLY A 25 -13.66 -7.45 -6.92
CA GLY A 25 -14.74 -7.41 -7.90
C GLY A 25 -14.28 -7.20 -9.36
N HIS A 26 -15.25 -7.01 -10.24
CA HIS A 26 -15.11 -7.01 -11.69
C HIS A 26 -15.53 -5.69 -12.36
N SER A 27 -15.94 -4.69 -11.58
CA SER A 27 -16.47 -3.43 -12.12
C SER A 27 -15.47 -2.60 -12.93
N MET A 28 -14.17 -2.92 -12.85
CA MET A 28 -13.10 -2.28 -13.61
C MET A 28 -12.43 -3.25 -14.61
N ASP A 29 -13.05 -4.41 -14.89
CA ASP A 29 -12.52 -5.40 -15.83
C ASP A 29 -12.19 -4.75 -17.16
N HIS A 30 -11.17 -5.31 -17.82
CA HIS A 30 -10.34 -4.81 -18.92
C HIS A 30 -9.30 -3.78 -18.50
N THR A 31 -9.60 -2.81 -17.63
CA THR A 31 -8.60 -1.89 -17.09
C THR A 31 -7.88 -2.49 -15.89
N TYR A 32 -8.63 -2.97 -14.90
CA TYR A 32 -8.10 -3.66 -13.72
C TYR A 32 -8.87 -4.94 -13.44
N SER A 33 -8.17 -5.97 -12.99
CA SER A 33 -8.73 -7.30 -12.69
C SER A 33 -8.80 -7.53 -11.18
N HIS A 34 -9.71 -8.39 -10.76
CA HIS A 34 -9.77 -8.84 -9.37
C HIS A 34 -8.39 -9.34 -8.90
N GLY A 35 -7.96 -8.88 -7.73
CA GLY A 35 -6.66 -9.21 -7.14
C GLY A 35 -5.50 -8.31 -7.58
N ASP A 36 -5.68 -7.39 -8.53
CA ASP A 36 -4.67 -6.40 -8.88
C ASP A 36 -4.27 -5.56 -7.68
N LEU A 37 -2.97 -5.29 -7.56
CA LEU A 37 -2.40 -4.47 -6.50
C LEU A 37 -2.09 -3.07 -7.03
N LEU A 38 -2.80 -2.09 -6.53
CA LEU A 38 -2.73 -0.69 -6.96
C LEU A 38 -1.96 0.16 -5.95
N VAL A 39 -1.21 1.12 -6.47
CA VAL A 39 -0.65 2.24 -5.70
C VAL A 39 -1.49 3.47 -5.95
N GLY A 40 -1.90 4.15 -4.88
CA GLY A 40 -2.66 5.40 -4.98
C GLY A 40 -1.89 6.60 -4.40
N GLU A 41 -2.10 7.77 -4.96
CA GLU A 41 -1.63 9.04 -4.46
C GLU A 41 -2.74 9.77 -3.73
N LYS A 42 -2.52 10.08 -2.45
CA LYS A 42 -3.47 10.85 -1.63
C LYS A 42 -3.39 12.33 -1.95
N ASN A 43 -4.52 13.02 -1.85
CA ASN A 43 -4.63 14.46 -2.10
C ASN A 43 -4.12 14.92 -3.48
N ALA A 44 -4.12 14.02 -4.47
CA ALA A 44 -3.76 14.35 -5.83
C ALA A 44 -4.80 15.23 -6.51
N ASP A 45 -4.37 16.02 -7.48
CA ASP A 45 -5.30 16.71 -8.39
C ASP A 45 -6.04 15.67 -9.24
N ILE A 46 -7.37 15.72 -9.18
CA ILE A 46 -8.23 14.80 -9.92
C ILE A 46 -8.63 15.41 -11.24
N ARG A 47 -8.51 14.62 -12.29
CA ARG A 47 -8.89 14.96 -13.67
C ARG A 47 -9.88 13.94 -14.22
N ALA A 48 -10.66 14.36 -15.20
CA ALA A 48 -11.50 13.42 -15.93
C ALA A 48 -10.63 12.31 -16.57
N GLY A 49 -11.08 11.07 -16.43
CA GLY A 49 -10.36 9.87 -16.86
C GLY A 49 -9.48 9.22 -15.76
N ASP A 50 -9.14 9.90 -14.67
CA ASP A 50 -8.37 9.33 -13.55
C ASP A 50 -9.14 8.18 -12.89
N ILE A 51 -8.41 7.17 -12.42
CA ILE A 51 -9.00 6.09 -11.62
C ILE A 51 -8.88 6.44 -10.15
N LEU A 52 -9.99 6.37 -9.44
CA LEU A 52 -10.12 6.80 -8.06
C LEU A 52 -10.41 5.63 -7.14
N ILE A 53 -9.82 5.69 -5.95
CA ILE A 53 -10.13 4.84 -4.81
C ILE A 53 -11.03 5.64 -3.89
N ILE A 54 -12.22 5.13 -3.65
CA ILE A 54 -13.32 5.85 -3.02
C ILE A 54 -13.86 5.01 -1.88
N TYR A 55 -14.23 5.64 -0.77
CA TYR A 55 -15.06 4.99 0.24
C TYR A 55 -16.53 5.36 -0.02
N SER A 56 -17.34 4.38 -0.37
CA SER A 56 -18.77 4.57 -0.56
C SER A 56 -19.51 4.37 0.75
N ASP A 57 -20.19 5.41 1.24
CA ASP A 57 -21.03 5.28 2.43
C ASP A 57 -22.27 4.40 2.14
N VAL A 58 -22.78 4.46 0.92
CA VAL A 58 -23.95 3.68 0.49
C VAL A 58 -23.66 2.19 0.51
N LEU A 59 -22.48 1.80 -0.03
CA LEU A 59 -22.06 0.39 -0.08
C LEU A 59 -21.32 -0.04 1.20
N SER A 60 -20.93 0.91 2.06
CA SER A 60 -20.11 0.70 3.26
C SER A 60 -18.77 0.01 2.95
N GLU A 61 -18.24 0.24 1.76
CA GLU A 61 -17.00 -0.38 1.29
C GLU A 61 -16.15 0.56 0.44
N ARG A 62 -14.94 0.10 0.16
CA ARG A 62 -14.00 0.79 -0.71
C ARG A 62 -14.15 0.30 -2.13
N ILE A 63 -14.38 1.22 -3.07
CA ILE A 63 -14.56 0.93 -4.49
C ILE A 63 -13.49 1.60 -5.33
N VAL A 64 -13.23 1.04 -6.51
CA VAL A 64 -12.35 1.62 -7.53
C VAL A 64 -13.20 1.94 -8.75
N LYS A 65 -13.17 3.20 -9.20
CA LYS A 65 -13.98 3.69 -10.32
C LYS A 65 -13.21 4.73 -11.14
N ARG A 66 -13.65 4.96 -12.38
CA ARG A 66 -13.13 6.04 -13.24
C ARG A 66 -13.90 7.33 -13.01
N CYS A 67 -13.16 8.44 -12.86
CA CYS A 67 -13.72 9.79 -12.84
C CYS A 67 -14.21 10.17 -14.24
N ILE A 68 -15.49 10.44 -14.36
CA ILE A 68 -16.17 10.83 -15.61
C ILE A 68 -16.46 12.33 -15.61
N GLY A 69 -17.05 12.84 -14.53
CA GLY A 69 -17.38 14.24 -14.36
C GLY A 69 -16.66 14.86 -13.17
N LEU A 70 -16.25 16.10 -13.33
CA LEU A 70 -15.60 16.94 -12.32
C LEU A 70 -16.62 17.89 -11.67
N PRO A 71 -16.29 18.51 -10.52
CA PRO A 71 -17.11 19.54 -9.92
C PRO A 71 -17.60 20.60 -10.92
N GLY A 72 -18.89 20.88 -10.90
CA GLY A 72 -19.55 21.82 -11.82
C GLY A 72 -19.90 21.27 -13.20
N ASP A 73 -19.45 20.06 -13.57
CA ASP A 73 -19.78 19.46 -14.86
C ASP A 73 -21.26 19.02 -14.90
N LYS A 74 -21.85 19.14 -16.08
CA LYS A 74 -23.11 18.47 -16.41
C LYS A 74 -22.82 17.13 -17.06
N VAL A 75 -23.22 16.05 -16.41
CA VAL A 75 -23.12 14.67 -16.94
C VAL A 75 -24.49 14.22 -17.40
N GLU A 76 -24.56 13.72 -18.62
CA GLU A 76 -25.78 13.18 -19.22
C GLU A 76 -25.49 11.81 -19.82
N ILE A 77 -26.42 10.90 -19.65
CA ILE A 77 -26.44 9.64 -20.37
C ILE A 77 -27.69 9.65 -21.24
N ARG A 78 -27.51 9.48 -22.54
CA ARG A 78 -28.59 9.43 -23.53
C ARG A 78 -28.30 8.36 -24.54
N ASP A 79 -29.26 7.53 -24.83
CA ASP A 79 -29.11 6.41 -25.80
C ASP A 79 -27.82 5.60 -25.54
N ASN A 80 -27.57 5.23 -24.27
CA ASN A 80 -26.38 4.48 -23.81
C ASN A 80 -25.01 5.19 -24.06
N THR A 81 -25.03 6.49 -24.34
CA THR A 81 -23.81 7.29 -24.56
C THR A 81 -23.67 8.33 -23.45
N VAL A 82 -22.44 8.44 -22.92
CA VAL A 82 -22.10 9.45 -21.90
C VAL A 82 -21.72 10.77 -22.55
N TYR A 83 -22.28 11.86 -22.05
CA TYR A 83 -21.94 13.22 -22.43
C TYR A 83 -21.48 14.00 -21.21
N VAL A 84 -20.43 14.78 -21.37
CA VAL A 84 -19.96 15.72 -20.35
C VAL A 84 -20.01 17.13 -20.97
N ASN A 85 -20.77 18.04 -20.36
CA ASN A 85 -21.00 19.40 -20.87
C ASN A 85 -21.47 19.42 -22.32
N GLY A 86 -22.37 18.48 -22.66
CA GLY A 86 -22.94 18.34 -24.00
C GLY A 86 -22.05 17.70 -25.06
N LYS A 87 -20.82 17.29 -24.71
CA LYS A 87 -19.90 16.58 -25.62
C LYS A 87 -19.91 15.09 -25.32
N ALA A 88 -20.12 14.26 -26.35
CA ALA A 88 -20.02 12.81 -26.21
C ALA A 88 -18.59 12.43 -25.78
N LEU A 89 -18.51 11.59 -24.74
CA LEU A 89 -17.25 11.10 -24.22
C LEU A 89 -16.75 9.97 -25.13
N LYS A 90 -15.44 10.01 -25.44
CA LYS A 90 -14.78 8.93 -26.16
C LYS A 90 -14.28 7.91 -25.12
N GLU A 91 -14.76 6.68 -25.20
CA GLU A 91 -14.59 5.68 -24.15
C GLU A 91 -13.94 4.40 -24.68
N ASP A 92 -12.70 4.54 -25.19
CA ASP A 92 -11.93 3.42 -25.75
C ASP A 92 -11.55 2.34 -24.70
N TYR A 93 -11.83 2.59 -23.42
CA TYR A 93 -11.51 1.72 -22.28
C TYR A 93 -12.65 0.78 -21.89
N ILE A 94 -13.86 0.97 -22.39
CA ILE A 94 -14.97 0.03 -22.17
C ILE A 94 -14.90 -1.12 -23.16
N ALA A 95 -15.20 -2.32 -22.71
CA ALA A 95 -15.12 -3.52 -23.56
C ALA A 95 -16.34 -3.75 -24.41
N GLU A 96 -17.48 -3.33 -23.93
CA GLU A 96 -18.78 -3.57 -24.57
C GLU A 96 -19.68 -2.34 -24.43
N PRO A 97 -20.64 -2.19 -25.35
CA PRO A 97 -21.62 -1.10 -25.25
C PRO A 97 -22.37 -1.14 -23.92
N MET A 98 -22.47 0.02 -23.29
CA MET A 98 -23.24 0.20 -22.06
C MET A 98 -24.74 0.05 -22.33
N ILE A 99 -25.44 -0.57 -21.40
CA ILE A 99 -26.91 -0.64 -21.36
C ILE A 99 -27.35 -0.02 -20.04
N THR A 100 -28.00 1.13 -20.09
CA THR A 100 -28.43 1.86 -18.88
C THR A 100 -29.59 2.81 -19.19
N GLU A 101 -30.23 3.30 -18.15
CA GLU A 101 -31.27 4.32 -18.28
C GLU A 101 -30.65 5.71 -18.55
N ASP A 102 -31.42 6.58 -19.17
CA ASP A 102 -31.05 7.96 -19.40
C ASP A 102 -30.91 8.71 -18.06
N LEU A 103 -29.90 9.54 -17.95
CA LEU A 103 -29.58 10.31 -16.75
C LEU A 103 -29.15 11.73 -17.13
N SER A 104 -29.51 12.71 -16.31
CA SER A 104 -28.97 14.07 -16.42
C SER A 104 -28.75 14.62 -15.02
N ILE A 105 -27.50 14.99 -14.71
CA ILE A 105 -27.12 15.55 -13.42
C ILE A 105 -26.10 16.67 -13.60
N THR A 106 -26.20 17.72 -12.81
CA THR A 106 -25.17 18.76 -12.68
C THR A 106 -24.50 18.58 -11.33
N LEU A 107 -23.18 18.42 -11.34
CA LEU A 107 -22.37 18.16 -10.14
C LEU A 107 -22.20 19.44 -9.34
N ALA A 108 -22.25 19.33 -8.02
CA ALA A 108 -21.90 20.42 -7.12
C ALA A 108 -20.37 20.69 -7.13
N ASP A 109 -19.95 21.76 -6.42
CA ASP A 109 -18.55 22.22 -6.42
C ASP A 109 -17.55 21.24 -5.78
N ASP A 110 -18.04 20.22 -5.08
CA ASP A 110 -17.24 19.20 -4.41
C ASP A 110 -17.62 17.77 -4.81
N GLU A 111 -18.42 17.61 -5.86
CA GLU A 111 -18.94 16.32 -6.33
C GLU A 111 -18.23 15.84 -7.60
N TYR A 112 -18.04 14.53 -7.66
CA TYR A 112 -17.46 13.81 -8.80
C TYR A 112 -18.44 12.75 -9.29
N PHE A 113 -18.56 12.59 -10.60
CA PHE A 113 -19.31 11.49 -11.19
C PHE A 113 -18.34 10.40 -11.60
N VAL A 114 -18.54 9.19 -11.12
CA VAL A 114 -17.63 8.06 -11.36
C VAL A 114 -18.38 6.88 -11.94
N MET A 115 -17.70 6.13 -12.81
CA MET A 115 -18.25 4.91 -13.42
C MET A 115 -17.23 3.79 -13.43
N GLY A 116 -17.71 2.54 -13.35
CA GLY A 116 -16.88 1.37 -13.65
C GLY A 116 -16.60 1.27 -15.14
N ASP A 117 -15.45 0.73 -15.53
CA ASP A 117 -15.13 0.47 -16.94
C ASP A 117 -15.92 -0.73 -17.49
N ASN A 118 -16.24 -1.69 -16.62
CA ASN A 118 -17.22 -2.74 -16.90
C ASN A 118 -18.64 -2.20 -16.65
N ARG A 119 -19.16 -1.45 -17.60
CA ARG A 119 -20.39 -0.65 -17.52
C ARG A 119 -21.61 -1.43 -17.11
N ASN A 120 -21.73 -2.68 -17.55
CA ASN A 120 -22.90 -3.51 -17.32
C ASN A 120 -22.82 -4.35 -16.04
N ASP A 121 -21.63 -4.35 -15.37
CA ASP A 121 -21.40 -5.00 -14.07
C ASP A 121 -20.70 -4.05 -13.10
N SER A 122 -21.34 -2.92 -12.81
CA SER A 122 -20.77 -1.89 -11.93
C SER A 122 -21.84 -1.12 -11.21
N THR A 123 -21.84 -1.19 -9.88
CA THR A 123 -22.55 -0.21 -9.04
C THR A 123 -21.66 1.03 -8.89
N ASP A 124 -22.14 2.16 -9.44
CA ASP A 124 -21.38 3.41 -9.51
C ASP A 124 -22.32 4.65 -9.43
N SER A 125 -21.85 5.83 -9.82
CA SER A 125 -22.66 7.07 -9.68
C SER A 125 -24.00 7.06 -10.41
N ARG A 126 -24.24 6.13 -11.31
CA ARG A 126 -25.56 5.94 -11.93
C ARG A 126 -26.60 5.45 -10.92
N GLU A 127 -26.16 4.71 -9.91
CA GLU A 127 -27.03 4.11 -8.88
C GLU A 127 -26.86 4.78 -7.52
N ILE A 128 -25.59 5.05 -7.10
CA ILE A 128 -25.29 5.59 -5.76
C ILE A 128 -25.19 7.12 -5.73
N GLY A 129 -25.32 7.78 -6.88
CA GLY A 129 -25.17 9.23 -7.00
C GLY A 129 -23.72 9.72 -7.06
N PRO A 130 -23.54 11.05 -7.16
CA PRO A 130 -22.22 11.67 -7.16
C PRO A 130 -21.44 11.38 -5.88
N ILE A 131 -20.12 11.42 -5.99
CA ILE A 131 -19.20 11.15 -4.91
C ILE A 131 -18.61 12.46 -4.38
N PRO A 132 -18.81 12.80 -3.10
CA PRO A 132 -18.16 13.95 -2.48
C PRO A 132 -16.63 13.80 -2.45
N LYS A 133 -15.91 14.91 -2.57
CA LYS A 133 -14.44 14.96 -2.59
C LYS A 133 -13.80 14.30 -1.36
N ASP A 134 -14.39 14.45 -0.18
CA ASP A 134 -13.88 13.90 1.08
C ASP A 134 -13.94 12.36 1.14
N LYS A 135 -14.73 11.73 0.26
CA LYS A 135 -14.82 10.27 0.11
C LYS A 135 -13.75 9.69 -0.82
N ILE A 136 -13.05 10.54 -1.57
CA ILE A 136 -11.97 10.11 -2.45
C ILE A 136 -10.70 9.94 -1.62
N GLN A 137 -10.24 8.71 -1.48
CA GLN A 137 -9.09 8.36 -0.66
C GLN A 137 -7.75 8.51 -1.38
N ALA A 138 -7.72 8.21 -2.69
CA ALA A 138 -6.54 8.32 -3.51
C ALA A 138 -6.87 8.27 -5.01
N LYS A 139 -5.95 8.80 -5.83
CA LYS A 139 -5.89 8.56 -7.27
C LYS A 139 -4.90 7.42 -7.56
N VAL A 140 -5.30 6.45 -8.37
CA VAL A 140 -4.42 5.35 -8.78
C VAL A 140 -3.32 5.87 -9.69
N THR A 141 -2.07 5.54 -9.37
CA THR A 141 -0.88 5.92 -10.14
C THR A 141 -0.21 4.74 -10.81
N HIS A 142 -0.22 3.56 -10.19
CA HIS A 142 0.43 2.35 -10.71
C HIS A 142 -0.40 1.10 -10.42
N ASN A 143 -0.33 0.13 -11.33
CA ASN A 143 -0.78 -1.24 -11.11
C ASN A 143 0.45 -2.15 -10.99
N LEU A 144 0.84 -2.48 -9.75
CA LEU A 144 2.03 -3.28 -9.49
C LEU A 144 1.92 -4.71 -10.03
N THR A 145 0.71 -5.25 -10.14
CA THR A 145 0.49 -6.58 -10.70
C THR A 145 0.77 -6.59 -12.19
N LYS A 146 0.26 -5.60 -12.94
CA LYS A 146 0.47 -5.51 -14.40
C LYS A 146 1.88 -5.03 -14.75
N GLU A 147 2.41 -4.03 -14.03
CA GLU A 147 3.70 -3.41 -14.35
C GLU A 147 4.90 -4.25 -13.90
N TYR A 148 4.79 -4.91 -12.74
CA TYR A 148 5.93 -5.60 -12.09
C TYR A 148 5.65 -7.04 -11.71
N HIS A 149 4.49 -7.60 -12.07
CA HIS A 149 4.05 -8.94 -11.68
C HIS A 149 4.02 -9.19 -10.15
N ILE A 150 3.85 -8.11 -9.38
CA ILE A 150 3.77 -8.16 -7.92
C ILE A 150 2.32 -8.44 -7.51
N THR A 151 2.11 -9.56 -6.84
CA THR A 151 0.79 -9.97 -6.33
C THR A 151 0.69 -9.73 -4.82
N THR A 152 -0.54 -9.75 -4.31
CA THR A 152 -0.80 -9.69 -2.86
C THR A 152 -0.12 -10.84 -2.09
N ALA A 153 0.08 -12.00 -2.73
CA ALA A 153 0.82 -13.12 -2.15
C ALA A 153 2.30 -12.76 -1.92
N HIS A 154 2.96 -12.14 -2.89
CA HIS A 154 4.34 -11.65 -2.75
C HIS A 154 4.47 -10.61 -1.62
N LEU A 155 3.51 -9.70 -1.52
CA LEU A 155 3.50 -8.69 -0.45
C LEU A 155 3.32 -9.32 0.94
N LYS A 156 2.43 -10.32 1.08
CA LYS A 156 2.25 -11.08 2.34
C LYS A 156 3.52 -11.84 2.72
N TRP A 157 4.18 -12.48 1.76
CA TRP A 157 5.44 -13.20 1.96
C TRP A 157 6.56 -12.24 2.38
N PHE A 158 6.71 -11.09 1.70
CA PHE A 158 7.71 -10.07 2.02
C PHE A 158 7.51 -9.50 3.44
N LYS A 159 6.26 -9.20 3.84
CA LYS A 159 5.95 -8.79 5.22
C LYS A 159 6.34 -9.84 6.24
N ARG A 160 6.12 -11.14 5.97
CA ARG A 160 6.53 -12.23 6.86
C ARG A 160 8.05 -12.30 7.01
N ILE A 161 8.82 -12.16 5.93
CA ILE A 161 10.29 -12.15 5.98
C ILE A 161 10.79 -11.00 6.84
N ILE A 162 10.26 -9.79 6.69
CA ILE A 162 10.67 -8.63 7.50
C ILE A 162 10.42 -8.90 8.99
N ILE A 163 9.27 -9.47 9.34
CA ILE A 163 8.93 -9.81 10.74
C ILE A 163 9.90 -10.86 11.29
N ILE A 164 10.19 -11.91 10.51
CA ILE A 164 11.13 -12.97 10.92
C ILE A 164 12.54 -12.39 11.10
N ALA A 165 13.02 -11.59 10.15
CA ALA A 165 14.33 -10.94 10.23
C ALA A 165 14.45 -10.02 11.45
N ALA A 166 13.41 -9.25 11.76
CA ALA A 166 13.36 -8.41 12.95
C ALA A 166 13.39 -9.25 14.24
N ALA A 167 12.63 -10.36 14.30
CA ALA A 167 12.62 -11.27 15.44
C ALA A 167 14.01 -11.95 15.64
N CYS A 168 14.62 -12.45 14.57
CA CYS A 168 15.96 -13.03 14.61
C CYS A 168 17.01 -12.01 15.09
N TYR A 169 16.91 -10.76 14.65
CA TYR A 169 17.80 -9.69 15.11
C TYR A 169 17.64 -9.42 16.60
N ILE A 170 16.41 -9.35 17.11
CA ILE A 170 16.14 -9.17 18.55
C ILE A 170 16.70 -10.33 19.37
N ILE A 171 16.47 -11.57 18.92
CA ILE A 171 17.01 -12.77 19.58
C ILE A 171 18.55 -12.72 19.60
N PHE A 172 19.17 -12.38 18.47
CA PHE A 172 20.64 -12.26 18.37
C PHE A 172 21.20 -11.20 19.31
N THR A 173 20.55 -10.04 19.44
CA THR A 173 20.99 -8.97 20.35
C THR A 173 20.83 -9.37 21.82
N ILE A 174 19.75 -10.07 22.18
CA ILE A 174 19.52 -10.59 23.53
C ILE A 174 20.59 -11.65 23.86
N LEU A 175 20.78 -12.65 22.99
CA LEU A 175 21.80 -13.69 23.18
C LEU A 175 23.20 -13.09 23.26
N GLY A 176 23.54 -12.13 22.42
CA GLY A 176 24.83 -11.43 22.46
C GLY A 176 25.05 -10.71 23.78
N SER A 177 24.02 -10.07 24.35
CA SER A 177 24.13 -9.39 25.65
C SER A 177 24.35 -10.36 26.84
N PHE A 178 23.89 -11.60 26.71
CA PHE A 178 24.13 -12.64 27.72
C PHE A 178 25.46 -13.39 27.53
N LEU A 179 25.88 -13.66 26.30
CA LEU A 179 27.05 -14.48 26.00
C LEU A 179 28.36 -13.69 26.13
N VAL A 180 28.40 -12.42 25.72
CA VAL A 180 29.62 -11.60 25.80
C VAL A 180 30.18 -11.48 27.23
N PRO A 181 29.36 -11.22 28.29
CA PRO A 181 29.87 -11.18 29.66
C PRO A 181 30.38 -12.53 30.18
N LEU A 182 29.82 -13.66 29.68
CA LEU A 182 30.26 -15.00 30.07
C LEU A 182 31.62 -15.35 29.51
N PHE A 183 31.93 -14.96 28.27
CA PHE A 183 33.24 -15.13 27.65
C PHE A 183 34.29 -14.22 28.30
N ARG A 184 33.95 -12.96 28.58
CA ARG A 184 34.86 -12.01 29.26
C ARG A 184 35.29 -12.46 30.67
N ARG A 185 34.37 -13.09 31.45
CA ARG A 185 34.68 -13.67 32.75
C ARG A 185 35.64 -14.87 32.68
N LYS A 186 35.65 -15.58 31.56
CA LYS A 186 36.53 -16.73 31.38
C LYS A 186 37.98 -16.33 31.10
N ASP A 187 38.16 -15.21 30.36
CA ASP A 187 39.46 -14.66 30.04
C ASP A 187 40.17 -14.03 31.27
N GLU A 188 39.39 -13.37 32.16
CA GLU A 188 39.90 -12.80 33.42
C GLU A 188 40.36 -13.87 34.43
N LYS A 189 39.72 -15.08 34.46
CA LYS A 189 40.15 -16.20 35.30
C LYS A 189 41.36 -16.98 34.75
N GLY A 190 41.64 -16.86 33.43
CA GLY A 190 42.79 -17.51 32.81
C GLY A 190 44.12 -16.74 33.00
N SER A 191 44.06 -15.42 33.28
CA SER A 191 45.24 -14.58 33.47
C SER A 191 45.79 -14.51 34.90
N ASP A 192 45.00 -14.98 35.90
CA ASP A 192 45.39 -14.92 37.32
C ASP A 192 46.09 -16.19 37.80
N SER A 193 46.26 -17.21 36.93
CA SER A 193 46.91 -18.50 37.29
C SER A 193 48.35 -18.64 36.84
N THR A 194 49.01 -17.59 36.31
CA THR A 194 50.37 -17.63 35.78
C THR A 194 51.40 -16.74 36.49
N THR A 195 51.10 -16.21 37.68
CA THR A 195 52.03 -15.31 38.41
C THR A 195 52.42 -15.80 39.81
N GLU A 196 52.28 -17.09 40.11
CA GLU A 196 52.85 -17.66 41.36
C GLU A 196 53.70 -18.91 41.02
N GLU A 197 54.92 -18.69 40.53
CA GLU A 197 56.07 -19.57 40.61
C GLU A 197 57.26 -18.79 40.05
N ASP A 198 58.08 -18.26 40.96
CA ASP A 198 59.51 -18.10 40.88
C ASP A 198 60.03 -17.04 41.87
N THR A 199 60.07 -17.40 43.16
CA THR A 199 61.03 -16.82 44.11
C THR A 199 61.26 -17.84 45.24
N ASP A 200 62.16 -18.78 45.06
CA ASP A 200 62.95 -19.33 46.16
C ASP A 200 64.13 -20.10 45.61
N SER A 201 65.25 -19.80 46.17
CA SER A 201 66.55 -20.43 46.18
C SER A 201 67.63 -19.45 45.71
N GLY A 202 68.58 -19.09 46.52
CA GLY A 202 69.15 -19.60 47.75
C GLY A 202 70.36 -18.76 48.03
N GLU A 203 70.45 -18.23 49.20
CA GLU A 203 71.75 -17.88 49.86
C GLU A 203 72.42 -19.19 50.28
N ASP A 204 73.69 -19.27 50.02
CA ASP A 204 74.70 -19.52 51.07
C ASP A 204 76.10 -19.73 50.52
N SER A 205 77.05 -19.10 51.25
CA SER A 205 78.43 -19.46 51.50
C SER A 205 79.44 -19.12 50.41
N GLU A 206 80.36 -18.30 50.65
CA GLU A 206 81.50 -17.96 51.51
C GLU A 206 82.08 -16.61 51.12
#